data_9123006cd5408cdeb546e84c56b3748b
#
_entry.id   9123006cd5408cdeb546e84c56b3748b
#
_cell.length_a   1.000
_cell.length_b   1.000
_cell.length_c   1.000
_cell.angle_alpha   90.00
_cell.angle_beta   90.00
_cell.angle_gamma   90.00
#
_symmetry.space_group_name_H-M   'P 1'
#
loop_
_entity.id
_entity.type
_entity.pdbx_description
1 polymer ?
#
loop_
_entity_poly.entity_id
_entity_poly.type
_entity_poly.pdbx_seq_one_letter_code
_entity_poly.pdbx_strand_id
1 'polypeptide(L)'
;MTRIDVQELCKEYGTTRAVDRLSFGVRPGRVTGFLGPNGAGKSTTMRILLGLDRPTSGTALIGGRRYTELAEPLREVGALLDAQAAHGSRTARNHLLALAVSNRIPVRRVDEVLEEAGLADVAGRRIKTFSLGMRQRLGIAAALLGDPAVVILDEPSNGLDPEGIIWTRELMRGLAREGRTVLVSSHLMNETASSADHLVVLGRGRLLADTPMRGFIDSRIRPKVRLRTTEGPRLRAALLGKGFDPVQGEDGCWTVDGARVEEIGPIAAHEGIPVLELTNVEATLEQAYLDLTAGEAEYSSAPATLTQEV
;
A
#
# COMPACT_ATOMS: atom_id res chain seq x y z
N MET A 1 -2.57 9.16 -22.13
CA MET A 1 -2.63 8.70 -20.72
C MET A 1 -1.28 8.94 -20.07
N THR A 2 -1.25 9.64 -18.95
CA THR A 2 -0.04 10.13 -18.28
C THR A 2 0.52 9.06 -17.35
N ARG A 3 1.79 8.64 -17.51
CA ARG A 3 2.47 7.68 -16.66
C ARG A 3 3.53 8.36 -15.78
N ILE A 4 3.94 7.69 -14.72
CA ILE A 4 5.12 8.07 -13.93
C ILE A 4 6.27 7.15 -14.36
N ASP A 5 7.46 7.74 -14.58
CA ASP A 5 8.69 7.03 -14.92
C ASP A 5 9.81 7.49 -13.99
N VAL A 6 10.40 6.55 -13.26
CA VAL A 6 11.56 6.77 -12.39
C VAL A 6 12.71 5.92 -12.92
N GLN A 7 13.89 6.55 -13.15
CA GLN A 7 15.05 5.90 -13.73
C GLN A 7 16.31 6.25 -12.96
N GLU A 8 17.01 5.23 -12.46
CA GLU A 8 18.28 5.32 -11.74
C GLU A 8 18.29 6.42 -10.66
N LEU A 9 17.13 6.61 -10.02
CA LEU A 9 16.92 7.69 -9.06
C LEU A 9 17.78 7.47 -7.81
N CYS A 10 18.60 8.46 -7.46
CA CYS A 10 19.37 8.49 -6.23
C CYS A 10 19.05 9.75 -5.43
N LYS A 11 19.03 9.62 -4.11
CA LYS A 11 18.94 10.74 -3.18
C LYS A 11 19.79 10.50 -1.95
N GLU A 12 20.68 11.46 -1.70
CA GLU A 12 21.55 11.48 -0.53
C GLU A 12 21.25 12.71 0.31
N TYR A 13 21.23 12.54 1.63
CA TYR A 13 21.18 13.59 2.65
C TYR A 13 22.43 13.47 3.50
N GLY A 14 23.43 14.29 3.23
CA GLY A 14 24.76 14.15 3.86
C GLY A 14 25.36 12.78 3.55
N THR A 15 25.58 11.97 4.58
CA THR A 15 26.13 10.59 4.45
C THR A 15 25.05 9.52 4.27
N THR A 16 23.78 9.88 4.42
CA THR A 16 22.67 8.90 4.34
C THR A 16 22.12 8.84 2.94
N ARG A 17 22.16 7.66 2.32
CA ARG A 17 21.52 7.39 1.03
C ARG A 17 20.09 6.93 1.25
N ALA A 18 19.12 7.83 1.01
CA ALA A 18 17.70 7.56 1.21
C ALA A 18 17.06 6.84 0.01
N VAL A 19 17.60 7.03 -1.21
CA VAL A 19 17.18 6.33 -2.44
C VAL A 19 18.43 5.96 -3.23
N ASP A 20 18.53 4.71 -3.68
CA ASP A 20 19.72 4.15 -4.34
C ASP A 20 19.34 3.45 -5.65
N ARG A 21 19.58 4.12 -6.78
CA ARG A 21 19.36 3.66 -8.17
C ARG A 21 17.98 3.05 -8.40
N LEU A 22 16.96 3.70 -7.85
CA LEU A 22 15.58 3.25 -7.95
C LEU A 22 15.04 3.46 -9.36
N SER A 23 14.54 2.39 -9.98
CA SER A 23 13.91 2.42 -11.31
C SER A 23 12.59 1.66 -11.28
N PHE A 24 11.47 2.34 -11.62
CA PHE A 24 10.15 1.73 -11.75
C PHE A 24 9.22 2.59 -12.58
N GLY A 25 8.08 2.03 -12.99
CA GLY A 25 7.06 2.76 -13.74
C GLY A 25 5.65 2.57 -13.18
N VAL A 26 4.87 3.66 -13.12
CA VAL A 26 3.45 3.62 -12.75
C VAL A 26 2.59 3.87 -13.98
N ARG A 27 1.76 2.90 -14.33
CA ARG A 27 0.93 2.94 -15.55
C ARG A 27 -0.47 3.46 -15.24
N PRO A 28 -1.10 4.14 -16.20
CA PRO A 28 -2.50 4.55 -16.07
C PRO A 28 -3.46 3.37 -16.04
N GLY A 29 -4.67 3.61 -15.52
CA GLY A 29 -5.74 2.62 -15.47
C GLY A 29 -5.60 1.58 -14.36
N ARG A 30 -4.68 1.78 -13.42
CA ARG A 30 -4.48 0.87 -12.29
C ARG A 30 -3.97 1.59 -11.04
N VAL A 31 -4.26 1.02 -9.89
CA VAL A 31 -3.71 1.44 -8.60
C VAL A 31 -2.37 0.72 -8.39
N THR A 32 -1.30 1.49 -8.20
CA THR A 32 0.03 0.95 -7.86
C THR A 32 0.32 1.21 -6.39
N GLY A 33 0.47 0.15 -5.61
CA GLY A 33 0.89 0.18 -4.22
C GLY A 33 2.41 0.35 -4.12
N PHE A 34 2.85 1.34 -3.33
CA PHE A 34 4.25 1.66 -3.08
C PHE A 34 4.60 1.26 -1.65
N LEU A 35 5.14 0.05 -1.49
CA LEU A 35 5.33 -0.60 -0.21
C LEU A 35 6.79 -0.53 0.25
N GLY A 36 6.98 -0.57 1.56
CA GLY A 36 8.30 -0.64 2.19
C GLY A 36 8.22 -0.24 3.66
N PRO A 37 9.19 -0.63 4.49
CA PRO A 37 9.25 -0.22 5.90
C PRO A 37 9.44 1.30 6.02
N ASN A 38 9.32 1.81 7.24
CA ASN A 38 9.68 3.20 7.51
C ASN A 38 11.18 3.39 7.20
N GLY A 39 11.51 4.51 6.55
CA GLY A 39 12.88 4.77 6.08
C GLY A 39 13.26 4.12 4.73
N ALA A 40 12.37 3.33 4.11
CA ALA A 40 12.65 2.69 2.81
C ALA A 40 12.77 3.65 1.61
N GLY A 41 12.52 4.94 1.80
CA GLY A 41 12.65 5.95 0.73
C GLY A 41 11.34 6.31 0.02
N LYS A 42 10.18 5.81 0.47
CA LYS A 42 8.87 6.07 -0.17
C LYS A 42 8.54 7.56 -0.25
N SER A 43 8.43 8.23 0.90
CA SER A 43 8.09 9.67 0.94
C SER A 43 9.15 10.52 0.26
N THR A 44 10.45 10.15 0.36
CA THR A 44 11.53 10.83 -0.37
C THR A 44 11.32 10.74 -1.88
N THR A 45 10.99 9.57 -2.40
CA THR A 45 10.71 9.36 -3.83
C THR A 45 9.49 10.16 -4.28
N MET A 46 8.40 10.17 -3.50
CA MET A 46 7.20 10.96 -3.80
C MET A 46 7.50 12.47 -3.78
N ARG A 47 8.31 12.95 -2.83
CA ARG A 47 8.75 14.35 -2.77
C ARG A 47 9.56 14.75 -3.99
N ILE A 48 10.43 13.87 -4.49
CA ILE A 48 11.20 14.11 -5.72
C ILE A 48 10.28 14.13 -6.95
N LEU A 49 9.32 13.20 -7.05
CA LEU A 49 8.31 13.19 -8.12
C LEU A 49 7.54 14.50 -8.20
N LEU A 50 7.25 15.12 -7.04
CA LEU A 50 6.53 16.40 -6.94
C LEU A 50 7.45 17.63 -6.95
N GLY A 51 8.75 17.45 -7.22
CA GLY A 51 9.70 18.56 -7.31
C GLY A 51 9.98 19.28 -5.98
N LEU A 52 9.55 18.72 -4.85
CA LEU A 52 9.81 19.25 -3.51
C LEU A 52 11.25 18.99 -3.05
N ASP A 53 11.84 17.90 -3.54
CA ASP A 53 13.25 17.59 -3.34
C ASP A 53 13.94 17.37 -4.69
N ARG A 54 15.20 17.79 -4.79
CA ARG A 54 16.03 17.51 -5.98
C ARG A 54 16.70 16.17 -5.83
N PRO A 55 16.70 15.30 -6.85
CA PRO A 55 17.48 14.07 -6.83
C PRO A 55 18.98 14.39 -6.81
N THR A 56 19.80 13.49 -6.25
CA THR A 56 21.26 13.55 -6.37
C THR A 56 21.68 13.13 -7.77
N SER A 57 21.04 12.11 -8.34
CA SER A 57 21.17 11.67 -9.73
C SER A 57 19.92 10.92 -10.19
N GLY A 58 19.85 10.59 -11.48
CA GLY A 58 18.70 9.93 -12.08
C GLY A 58 17.56 10.89 -12.39
N THR A 59 16.40 10.34 -12.78
CA THR A 59 15.23 11.10 -13.20
C THR A 59 13.94 10.57 -12.62
N ALA A 60 13.00 11.48 -12.35
CA ALA A 60 11.63 11.17 -11.97
C ALA A 60 10.71 12.07 -12.81
N LEU A 61 9.91 11.45 -13.68
CA LEU A 61 9.14 12.14 -14.72
C LEU A 61 7.66 11.74 -14.62
N ILE A 62 6.80 12.70 -14.91
CA ILE A 62 5.35 12.54 -15.05
C ILE A 62 4.97 12.94 -16.48
N GLY A 63 4.46 12.00 -17.27
CA GLY A 63 4.19 12.23 -18.69
C GLY A 63 5.42 12.68 -19.48
N GLY A 64 6.62 12.19 -19.11
CA GLY A 64 7.88 12.53 -19.74
C GLY A 64 8.48 13.88 -19.34
N ARG A 65 7.87 14.63 -18.39
CA ARG A 65 8.31 15.92 -17.88
C ARG A 65 8.55 15.88 -16.37
N ARG A 66 9.43 16.74 -15.88
CA ARG A 66 9.56 16.97 -14.43
C ARG A 66 8.35 17.76 -13.93
N TYR A 67 7.94 17.53 -12.70
CA TYR A 67 6.83 18.27 -12.09
C TYR A 67 7.01 19.79 -12.17
N THR A 68 8.24 20.28 -12.00
CA THR A 68 8.57 21.71 -12.06
C THR A 68 8.46 22.32 -13.48
N GLU A 69 8.31 21.48 -14.51
CA GLU A 69 8.14 21.90 -15.91
C GLU A 69 6.65 21.90 -16.33
N LEU A 70 5.75 21.47 -15.44
CA LEU A 70 4.31 21.46 -15.71
C LEU A 70 3.74 22.89 -15.64
N ALA A 71 2.99 23.27 -16.65
CA ALA A 71 2.40 24.62 -16.71
C ALA A 71 1.25 24.80 -15.72
N GLU A 72 0.44 23.76 -15.54
CA GLU A 72 -0.71 23.72 -14.63
C GLU A 72 -0.63 22.48 -13.73
N PRO A 73 0.33 22.45 -12.78
CA PRO A 73 0.69 21.21 -12.07
C PRO A 73 -0.50 20.58 -11.33
N LEU A 74 -1.39 21.35 -10.68
CA LEU A 74 -2.54 20.78 -9.97
C LEU A 74 -3.62 20.18 -10.89
N ARG A 75 -3.62 20.52 -12.18
CA ARG A 75 -4.50 19.88 -13.17
C ARG A 75 -3.91 18.61 -13.76
N GLU A 76 -2.61 18.43 -13.65
CA GLU A 76 -1.93 17.26 -14.15
C GLU A 76 -1.65 16.24 -13.04
N VAL A 77 -1.34 16.73 -11.82
CA VAL A 77 -0.94 15.90 -10.67
C VAL A 77 -1.63 16.39 -9.41
N GLY A 78 -2.38 15.51 -8.77
CA GLY A 78 -2.90 15.68 -7.42
C GLY A 78 -2.05 14.89 -6.42
N ALA A 79 -1.74 15.49 -5.29
CA ALA A 79 -0.92 14.82 -4.29
C ALA A 79 -1.38 15.09 -2.86
N LEU A 80 -1.32 14.05 -2.03
CA LEU A 80 -1.42 14.13 -0.58
C LEU A 80 -0.17 13.49 0.02
N LEU A 81 0.71 14.31 0.63
CA LEU A 81 1.88 13.83 1.37
C LEU A 81 1.73 13.99 2.88
N ASP A 82 0.96 15.00 3.31
CA ASP A 82 0.71 15.29 4.73
C ASP A 82 -0.67 15.89 4.91
N ALA A 83 -1.56 15.18 5.59
CA ALA A 83 -2.90 15.65 5.91
C ALA A 83 -2.93 16.84 6.89
N GLN A 84 -1.82 17.10 7.60
CA GLN A 84 -1.71 18.19 8.56
C GLN A 84 -1.15 19.48 7.95
N ALA A 85 -0.74 19.47 6.68
CA ALA A 85 -0.16 20.63 5.99
C ALA A 85 -1.14 21.81 5.85
N ALA A 86 -2.46 21.58 5.93
CA ALA A 86 -3.47 22.62 5.82
C ALA A 86 -3.49 23.52 7.07
N HIS A 87 -3.44 24.85 6.86
CA HIS A 87 -3.38 25.81 7.97
C HIS A 87 -4.68 25.81 8.80
N GLY A 88 -4.58 25.47 10.07
CA GLY A 88 -5.71 25.20 10.98
C GLY A 88 -6.69 26.37 11.22
N SER A 89 -6.30 27.64 10.99
CA SER A 89 -7.18 28.80 11.13
C SER A 89 -8.14 29.00 9.95
N ARG A 90 -7.86 28.40 8.78
CA ARG A 90 -8.74 28.47 7.60
C ARG A 90 -9.92 27.52 7.77
N THR A 91 -11.03 27.84 7.13
CA THR A 91 -12.10 26.85 6.91
C THR A 91 -11.71 25.89 5.80
N ALA A 92 -12.29 24.68 5.77
CA ALA A 92 -12.00 23.72 4.71
C ALA A 92 -12.30 24.31 3.31
N ARG A 93 -13.47 24.97 3.15
CA ARG A 93 -13.85 25.62 1.91
C ARG A 93 -12.86 26.73 1.51
N ASN A 94 -12.45 27.58 2.44
CA ASN A 94 -11.51 28.66 2.14
C ASN A 94 -10.09 28.14 1.82
N HIS A 95 -9.71 27.02 2.40
CA HIS A 95 -8.45 26.36 2.05
C HIS A 95 -8.46 25.89 0.59
N LEU A 96 -9.47 25.14 0.19
CA LEU A 96 -9.62 24.69 -1.21
C LEU A 96 -9.84 25.85 -2.19
N LEU A 97 -10.62 26.87 -1.79
CA LEU A 97 -10.83 28.06 -2.60
C LEU A 97 -9.51 28.81 -2.89
N ALA A 98 -8.64 28.94 -1.88
CA ALA A 98 -7.32 29.54 -2.08
C ALA A 98 -6.47 28.76 -3.09
N LEU A 99 -6.49 27.42 -3.01
CA LEU A 99 -5.79 26.56 -3.97
C LEU A 99 -6.41 26.69 -5.37
N ALA A 100 -7.74 26.70 -5.48
CA ALA A 100 -8.43 26.79 -6.76
C ALA A 100 -8.10 28.12 -7.47
N VAL A 101 -8.22 29.25 -6.76
CA VAL A 101 -7.95 30.59 -7.32
C VAL A 101 -6.48 30.73 -7.74
N SER A 102 -5.54 30.28 -6.90
CA SER A 102 -4.10 30.35 -7.20
C SER A 102 -3.70 29.52 -8.42
N ASN A 103 -4.48 28.51 -8.78
CA ASN A 103 -4.20 27.59 -9.88
C ASN A 103 -5.21 27.69 -11.05
N ARG A 104 -6.02 28.76 -11.08
CA ARG A 104 -7.02 29.01 -12.13
C ARG A 104 -8.02 27.85 -12.29
N ILE A 105 -8.32 27.14 -11.21
CA ILE A 105 -9.32 26.07 -11.17
C ILE A 105 -10.70 26.72 -10.92
N PRO A 106 -11.76 26.30 -11.63
CA PRO A 106 -13.09 26.83 -11.41
C PRO A 106 -13.58 26.64 -9.98
N VAL A 107 -14.18 27.70 -9.39
CA VAL A 107 -14.63 27.68 -7.98
C VAL A 107 -15.65 26.57 -7.69
N ARG A 108 -16.46 26.19 -8.68
CA ARG A 108 -17.41 25.07 -8.56
C ARG A 108 -16.73 23.75 -8.14
N ARG A 109 -15.47 23.54 -8.56
CA ARG A 109 -14.72 22.32 -8.17
C ARG A 109 -14.52 22.22 -6.67
N VAL A 110 -14.48 23.33 -5.95
CA VAL A 110 -14.34 23.34 -4.49
C VAL A 110 -15.53 22.63 -3.82
N ASP A 111 -16.75 22.93 -4.26
CA ASP A 111 -17.95 22.35 -3.69
C ASP A 111 -18.08 20.87 -4.13
N GLU A 112 -17.76 20.55 -5.39
CA GLU A 112 -17.73 19.19 -5.92
C GLU A 112 -16.79 18.26 -5.12
N VAL A 113 -15.53 18.66 -4.88
CA VAL A 113 -14.59 17.81 -4.13
C VAL A 113 -14.88 17.74 -2.64
N LEU A 114 -15.54 18.76 -2.05
CA LEU A 114 -16.02 18.71 -0.67
C LEU A 114 -17.16 17.70 -0.52
N GLU A 115 -18.05 17.64 -1.48
CA GLU A 115 -19.15 16.66 -1.52
C GLU A 115 -18.58 15.23 -1.70
N GLU A 116 -17.69 15.04 -2.67
CA GLU A 116 -17.02 13.77 -2.92
C GLU A 116 -16.24 13.24 -1.69
N ALA A 117 -15.61 14.14 -0.93
CA ALA A 117 -14.90 13.79 0.30
C ALA A 117 -15.83 13.63 1.53
N GLY A 118 -17.13 13.89 1.41
CA GLY A 118 -18.09 13.86 2.52
C GLY A 118 -17.87 14.97 3.55
N LEU A 119 -17.39 16.14 3.11
CA LEU A 119 -17.08 17.30 3.97
C LEU A 119 -17.99 18.51 3.71
N ALA A 120 -19.03 18.39 2.88
CA ALA A 120 -19.92 19.50 2.50
C ALA A 120 -20.53 20.17 3.73
N ASP A 121 -21.11 19.42 4.65
CA ASP A 121 -21.81 19.94 5.84
C ASP A 121 -20.86 20.65 6.83
N VAL A 122 -19.58 20.36 6.78
CA VAL A 122 -18.55 20.89 7.69
C VAL A 122 -17.59 21.85 6.99
N ALA A 123 -17.83 22.17 5.71
CA ALA A 123 -16.94 22.99 4.87
C ALA A 123 -16.66 24.39 5.46
N GLY A 124 -17.61 24.96 6.22
CA GLY A 124 -17.48 26.24 6.92
C GLY A 124 -16.71 26.18 8.25
N ARG A 125 -16.39 24.99 8.78
CA ARG A 125 -15.67 24.83 10.04
C ARG A 125 -14.17 25.03 9.85
N ARG A 126 -13.51 25.51 10.91
CA ARG A 126 -12.02 25.68 10.90
C ARG A 126 -11.33 24.33 10.93
N ILE A 127 -10.29 24.15 10.13
CA ILE A 127 -9.51 22.92 9.99
C ILE A 127 -8.91 22.46 11.33
N LYS A 128 -8.55 23.37 12.24
CA LYS A 128 -8.08 23.02 13.59
C LYS A 128 -9.07 22.19 14.41
N THR A 129 -10.37 22.25 14.07
CA THR A 129 -11.45 21.49 14.75
C THR A 129 -11.72 20.14 14.09
N PHE A 130 -11.03 19.82 12.99
CA PHE A 130 -11.20 18.57 12.28
C PHE A 130 -10.50 17.42 12.99
N SER A 131 -11.14 16.24 13.01
CA SER A 131 -10.47 15.00 13.36
C SER A 131 -9.34 14.69 12.37
N LEU A 132 -8.49 13.73 12.71
CA LEU A 132 -7.43 13.28 11.78
C LEU A 132 -8.04 12.77 10.47
N GLY A 133 -9.10 11.94 10.54
CA GLY A 133 -9.78 11.44 9.36
C GLY A 133 -10.42 12.54 8.50
N MET A 134 -11.01 13.58 9.12
CA MET A 134 -11.53 14.74 8.38
C MET A 134 -10.42 15.51 7.67
N ARG A 135 -9.24 15.64 8.28
CA ARG A 135 -8.08 16.28 7.64
C ARG A 135 -7.55 15.44 6.49
N GLN A 136 -7.56 14.11 6.64
CA GLN A 136 -7.17 13.18 5.59
C GLN A 136 -8.09 13.33 4.37
N ARG A 137 -9.41 13.29 4.60
CA ARG A 137 -10.41 13.53 3.55
C ARG A 137 -10.25 14.89 2.87
N LEU A 138 -9.95 15.96 3.63
CA LEU A 138 -9.66 17.28 3.08
C LEU A 138 -8.39 17.29 2.22
N GLY A 139 -7.35 16.59 2.65
CA GLY A 139 -6.11 16.44 1.86
C GLY A 139 -6.34 15.71 0.54
N ILE A 140 -7.19 14.66 0.55
CA ILE A 140 -7.60 13.95 -0.67
C ILE A 140 -8.44 14.89 -1.56
N ALA A 141 -9.40 15.66 -1.00
CA ALA A 141 -10.17 16.65 -1.73
C ALA A 141 -9.27 17.71 -2.41
N ALA A 142 -8.23 18.17 -1.70
CA ALA A 142 -7.24 19.08 -2.26
C ALA A 142 -6.44 18.45 -3.42
N ALA A 143 -6.08 17.18 -3.29
CA ALA A 143 -5.41 16.44 -4.36
C ALA A 143 -6.29 16.29 -5.61
N LEU A 144 -7.62 16.14 -5.45
CA LEU A 144 -8.56 15.97 -6.56
C LEU A 144 -9.08 17.30 -7.15
N LEU A 145 -8.74 18.44 -6.54
CA LEU A 145 -9.32 19.73 -6.88
C LEU A 145 -9.13 20.12 -8.36
N GLY A 146 -7.95 19.83 -8.93
CA GLY A 146 -7.61 20.12 -10.31
C GLY A 146 -8.10 19.11 -11.34
N ASP A 147 -8.80 18.06 -10.91
CA ASP A 147 -9.20 16.92 -11.76
C ASP A 147 -8.00 16.25 -12.46
N PRO A 148 -6.96 15.87 -11.69
CA PRO A 148 -5.67 15.47 -12.23
C PRO A 148 -5.68 14.09 -12.90
N ALA A 149 -4.83 13.94 -13.93
CA ALA A 149 -4.60 12.63 -14.59
C ALA A 149 -3.73 11.68 -13.75
N VAL A 150 -2.94 12.21 -12.81
CA VAL A 150 -2.05 11.46 -11.91
C VAL A 150 -2.38 11.81 -10.47
N VAL A 151 -2.54 10.79 -9.62
CA VAL A 151 -2.83 10.96 -8.19
C VAL A 151 -1.77 10.22 -7.36
N ILE A 152 -1.11 10.94 -6.45
CA ILE A 152 -0.06 10.42 -5.57
C ILE A 152 -0.52 10.61 -4.12
N LEU A 153 -0.70 9.51 -3.39
CA LEU A 153 -1.20 9.53 -2.02
C LEU A 153 -0.22 8.84 -1.08
N ASP A 154 0.30 9.57 -0.11
CA ASP A 154 1.15 9.00 0.95
C ASP A 154 0.28 8.69 2.17
N GLU A 155 0.15 7.39 2.50
CA GLU A 155 -0.63 6.87 3.62
C GLU A 155 -2.08 7.42 3.69
N PRO A 156 -2.89 7.33 2.62
CA PRO A 156 -4.20 8.01 2.55
C PRO A 156 -5.25 7.47 3.53
N SER A 157 -5.11 6.25 4.02
CA SER A 157 -6.02 5.63 4.98
C SER A 157 -5.66 5.94 6.44
N ASN A 158 -4.53 6.61 6.69
CA ASN A 158 -4.04 6.81 8.05
C ASN A 158 -5.00 7.70 8.88
N GLY A 159 -5.47 7.15 10.00
CA GLY A 159 -6.40 7.85 10.90
C GLY A 159 -7.85 7.93 10.41
N LEU A 160 -8.19 7.19 9.37
CA LEU A 160 -9.57 6.96 8.96
C LEU A 160 -10.21 5.84 9.79
N ASP A 161 -11.52 5.93 9.96
CA ASP A 161 -12.34 4.84 10.46
C ASP A 161 -12.57 3.77 9.37
N PRO A 162 -13.14 2.60 9.70
CA PRO A 162 -13.36 1.53 8.72
C PRO A 162 -14.16 1.98 7.49
N GLU A 163 -15.14 2.87 7.65
CA GLU A 163 -15.93 3.43 6.55
C GLU A 163 -15.06 4.33 5.66
N GLY A 164 -14.20 5.15 6.27
CA GLY A 164 -13.25 6.01 5.56
C GLY A 164 -12.21 5.22 4.76
N ILE A 165 -11.75 4.07 5.29
CA ILE A 165 -10.83 3.16 4.58
C ILE A 165 -11.53 2.58 3.34
N ILE A 166 -12.80 2.11 3.48
CA ILE A 166 -13.58 1.61 2.36
C ILE A 166 -13.77 2.69 1.30
N TRP A 167 -14.18 3.90 1.72
CA TRP A 167 -14.33 5.04 0.82
C TRP A 167 -13.05 5.36 0.05
N THR A 168 -11.90 5.45 0.74
CA THR A 168 -10.61 5.74 0.08
C THR A 168 -10.24 4.68 -0.95
N ARG A 169 -10.49 3.41 -0.65
CA ARG A 169 -10.26 2.29 -1.57
C ARG A 169 -11.14 2.39 -2.82
N GLU A 170 -12.44 2.63 -2.64
CA GLU A 170 -13.37 2.78 -3.77
C GLU A 170 -13.04 4.01 -4.62
N LEU A 171 -12.64 5.11 -4.00
CA LEU A 171 -12.15 6.31 -4.69
C LEU A 171 -10.95 5.98 -5.58
N MET A 172 -9.89 5.37 -5.03
CA MET A 172 -8.69 5.01 -5.80
C MET A 172 -9.01 4.08 -6.97
N ARG A 173 -9.86 3.08 -6.76
CA ARG A 173 -10.32 2.18 -7.81
C ARG A 173 -11.17 2.89 -8.88
N GLY A 174 -12.01 3.85 -8.45
CA GLY A 174 -12.78 4.71 -9.35
C GLY A 174 -11.88 5.50 -10.28
N LEU A 175 -10.90 6.21 -9.72
CA LEU A 175 -9.91 6.99 -10.46
C LEU A 175 -9.11 6.12 -11.47
N ALA A 176 -8.71 4.93 -11.04
CA ALA A 176 -8.03 3.99 -11.94
C ALA A 176 -8.94 3.52 -13.09
N ARG A 177 -10.20 3.19 -12.81
CA ARG A 177 -11.19 2.82 -13.86
C ARG A 177 -11.44 3.94 -14.87
N GLU A 178 -11.32 5.19 -14.46
CA GLU A 178 -11.36 6.36 -15.36
C GLU A 178 -10.08 6.52 -16.21
N GLY A 179 -9.08 5.64 -16.02
CA GLY A 179 -7.83 5.66 -16.76
C GLY A 179 -6.75 6.55 -16.15
N ARG A 180 -6.94 7.06 -14.93
CA ARG A 180 -5.92 7.86 -14.22
C ARG A 180 -4.80 6.96 -13.70
N THR A 181 -3.67 7.57 -13.43
CA THR A 181 -2.51 6.92 -12.81
C THR A 181 -2.57 7.15 -11.30
N VAL A 182 -2.67 6.08 -10.52
CA VAL A 182 -2.75 6.16 -9.05
C VAL A 182 -1.53 5.50 -8.43
N LEU A 183 -0.76 6.27 -7.66
CA LEU A 183 0.35 5.79 -6.83
C LEU A 183 -0.01 6.01 -5.36
N VAL A 184 -0.06 4.94 -4.58
CA VAL A 184 -0.43 4.99 -3.16
C VAL A 184 0.63 4.30 -2.31
N SER A 185 1.14 4.99 -1.28
CA SER A 185 1.91 4.32 -0.25
C SER A 185 0.99 3.79 0.85
N SER A 186 1.36 2.67 1.43
CA SER A 186 0.76 2.18 2.67
C SER A 186 1.76 1.33 3.44
N HIS A 187 1.65 1.34 4.75
CA HIS A 187 2.30 0.38 5.65
C HIS A 187 1.35 -0.77 6.04
N LEU A 188 0.05 -0.66 5.71
CA LEU A 188 -0.97 -1.67 5.99
C LEU A 188 -1.12 -2.60 4.78
N MET A 189 -0.56 -3.80 4.89
CA MET A 189 -0.52 -4.77 3.80
C MET A 189 -1.91 -5.19 3.32
N ASN A 190 -2.84 -5.41 4.25
CA ASN A 190 -4.21 -5.83 3.94
C ASN A 190 -4.98 -4.77 3.15
N GLU A 191 -4.76 -3.48 3.42
CA GLU A 191 -5.36 -2.39 2.65
C GLU A 191 -4.81 -2.36 1.23
N THR A 192 -3.48 -2.50 1.10
CA THR A 192 -2.83 -2.54 -0.21
C THR A 192 -3.27 -3.77 -1.01
N ALA A 193 -3.34 -4.95 -0.38
CA ALA A 193 -3.82 -6.18 -1.02
C ALA A 193 -5.24 -6.02 -1.57
N SER A 194 -6.10 -5.26 -0.88
CA SER A 194 -7.48 -5.04 -1.28
C SER A 194 -7.67 -3.94 -2.31
N SER A 195 -6.70 -3.04 -2.51
CA SER A 195 -6.85 -1.84 -3.36
C SER A 195 -5.92 -1.78 -4.56
N ALA A 196 -4.71 -2.33 -4.49
CA ALA A 196 -3.71 -2.22 -5.54
C ALA A 196 -3.77 -3.36 -6.55
N ASP A 197 -3.53 -3.03 -7.81
CA ASP A 197 -3.41 -3.98 -8.93
C ASP A 197 -1.96 -4.38 -9.15
N HIS A 198 -1.03 -3.51 -8.76
CA HIS A 198 0.41 -3.65 -8.97
C HIS A 198 1.18 -3.17 -7.75
N LEU A 199 2.33 -3.79 -7.51
CA LEU A 199 3.19 -3.47 -6.39
C LEU A 199 4.58 -3.00 -6.84
N VAL A 200 5.06 -1.96 -6.19
CA VAL A 200 6.46 -1.55 -6.17
C VAL A 200 6.93 -1.63 -4.72
N VAL A 201 7.81 -2.57 -4.41
CA VAL A 201 8.29 -2.81 -3.05
C VAL A 201 9.71 -2.30 -2.89
N LEU A 202 9.94 -1.51 -1.84
CA LEU A 202 11.23 -0.94 -1.51
C LEU A 202 11.81 -1.50 -0.20
N GLY A 203 13.14 -1.62 -0.18
CA GLY A 203 13.93 -1.85 1.04
C GLY A 203 15.22 -1.05 0.97
N ARG A 204 15.54 -0.30 2.04
CA ARG A 204 16.75 0.52 2.16
C ARG A 204 17.06 1.37 0.93
N GLY A 205 16.04 2.03 0.38
CA GLY A 205 16.16 2.91 -0.79
C GLY A 205 16.24 2.19 -2.14
N ARG A 206 16.16 0.85 -2.19
CA ARG A 206 16.29 0.04 -3.40
C ARG A 206 14.97 -0.63 -3.77
N LEU A 207 14.83 -0.94 -5.05
CA LEU A 207 13.72 -1.74 -5.56
C LEU A 207 13.93 -3.23 -5.20
N LEU A 208 12.96 -3.81 -4.48
CA LEU A 208 12.94 -5.23 -4.15
C LEU A 208 12.00 -6.02 -5.07
N ALA A 209 10.88 -5.42 -5.48
CA ALA A 209 9.94 -6.01 -6.44
C ALA A 209 9.18 -4.93 -7.20
N ASP A 210 8.88 -5.19 -8.48
CA ASP A 210 8.00 -4.41 -9.37
C ASP A 210 7.16 -5.44 -10.15
N THR A 211 5.92 -5.73 -9.67
CA THR A 211 5.16 -6.89 -10.13
C THR A 211 3.65 -6.70 -9.94
N PRO A 212 2.79 -7.34 -10.75
CA PRO A 212 1.36 -7.43 -10.46
C PRO A 212 1.09 -8.04 -9.08
N MET A 213 0.08 -7.52 -8.37
CA MET A 213 -0.31 -7.97 -7.02
C MET A 213 -0.47 -9.49 -6.93
N ARG A 214 -1.25 -10.09 -7.84
CA ARG A 214 -1.49 -11.54 -7.85
C ARG A 214 -0.20 -12.33 -8.04
N GLY A 215 0.65 -11.93 -8.99
CA GLY A 215 1.92 -12.58 -9.24
C GLY A 215 2.90 -12.50 -8.06
N PHE A 216 2.84 -11.42 -7.27
CA PHE A 216 3.66 -11.29 -6.06
C PHE A 216 3.30 -12.32 -5.00
N ILE A 217 2.00 -12.49 -4.74
CA ILE A 217 1.49 -13.46 -3.76
C ILE A 217 1.80 -14.88 -4.24
N ASP A 218 1.42 -15.23 -5.47
CA ASP A 218 1.53 -16.58 -6.02
C ASP A 218 3.00 -17.07 -6.14
N SER A 219 3.94 -16.16 -6.40
CA SER A 219 5.35 -16.52 -6.61
C SER A 219 6.16 -16.74 -5.34
N ARG A 220 5.67 -16.26 -4.19
CA ARG A 220 6.44 -16.24 -2.93
C ARG A 220 5.90 -17.13 -1.83
N ILE A 221 4.66 -17.56 -1.93
CA ILE A 221 4.03 -18.37 -0.91
C ILE A 221 3.84 -19.78 -1.44
N ARG A 222 4.45 -20.75 -0.77
CA ARG A 222 4.17 -22.16 -1.02
C ARG A 222 2.74 -22.45 -0.58
N PRO A 223 1.98 -23.22 -1.37
CA PRO A 223 0.66 -23.67 -0.92
C PRO A 223 0.77 -24.30 0.47
N LYS A 224 -0.19 -24.06 1.30
CA LYS A 224 -0.24 -24.60 2.66
C LYS A 224 -1.65 -25.06 2.95
N VAL A 225 -1.78 -26.25 3.50
CA VAL A 225 -3.06 -26.81 3.93
C VAL A 225 -3.11 -26.86 5.44
N ARG A 226 -4.23 -26.43 6.00
CA ARG A 226 -4.59 -26.62 7.39
C ARG A 226 -5.66 -27.70 7.48
N LEU A 227 -5.47 -28.64 8.39
CA LEU A 227 -6.44 -29.70 8.59
C LEU A 227 -6.55 -30.09 10.07
N ARG A 228 -7.74 -30.58 10.44
CA ARG A 228 -8.03 -31.10 11.76
C ARG A 228 -8.64 -32.47 11.66
N THR A 229 -8.18 -33.39 12.50
CA THR A 229 -8.64 -34.78 12.57
C THR A 229 -8.62 -35.30 14.02
N THR A 230 -9.39 -36.32 14.29
CA THR A 230 -9.33 -37.07 15.56
C THR A 230 -8.22 -38.12 15.55
N GLU A 231 -7.64 -38.46 14.39
CA GLU A 231 -6.62 -39.48 14.21
C GLU A 231 -5.27 -38.91 13.74
N GLY A 232 -4.77 -37.91 14.46
CA GLY A 232 -3.55 -37.17 14.10
C GLY A 232 -2.30 -38.02 13.80
N PRO A 233 -1.94 -38.99 14.68
CA PRO A 233 -0.78 -39.86 14.43
C PRO A 233 -0.90 -40.70 13.15
N ARG A 234 -2.12 -41.20 12.83
CA ARG A 234 -2.40 -41.96 11.63
C ARG A 234 -2.32 -41.06 10.36
N LEU A 235 -2.89 -39.86 10.46
CA LEU A 235 -2.75 -38.85 9.40
C LEU A 235 -1.29 -38.53 9.12
N ARG A 236 -0.49 -38.28 10.16
CA ARG A 236 0.93 -37.97 10.01
C ARG A 236 1.66 -39.07 9.29
N ALA A 237 1.44 -40.33 9.66
CA ALA A 237 2.07 -41.48 9.02
C ALA A 237 1.68 -41.61 7.53
N ALA A 238 0.39 -41.43 7.21
CA ALA A 238 -0.10 -41.46 5.84
C ALA A 238 0.51 -40.37 4.95
N LEU A 239 0.59 -39.14 5.45
CA LEU A 239 1.15 -38.00 4.72
C LEU A 239 2.66 -38.13 4.54
N LEU A 240 3.41 -38.55 5.56
CA LEU A 240 4.85 -38.83 5.45
C LEU A 240 5.14 -39.89 4.39
N GLY A 241 4.33 -40.93 4.30
CA GLY A 241 4.46 -41.99 3.29
C GLY A 241 4.24 -41.48 1.85
N LYS A 242 3.66 -40.29 1.68
CA LYS A 242 3.44 -39.63 0.39
C LYS A 242 4.38 -38.44 0.13
N GLY A 243 5.35 -38.23 1.02
CA GLY A 243 6.36 -37.17 0.90
C GLY A 243 5.94 -35.79 1.43
N PHE A 244 4.82 -35.70 2.16
CA PHE A 244 4.39 -34.50 2.87
C PHE A 244 4.86 -34.55 4.32
N ASP A 245 5.33 -33.42 4.85
CA ASP A 245 5.75 -33.30 6.25
C ASP A 245 4.74 -32.47 7.07
N PRO A 246 3.74 -33.12 7.72
CA PRO A 246 2.75 -32.42 8.50
C PRO A 246 3.29 -32.01 9.86
N VAL A 247 3.05 -30.75 10.24
CA VAL A 247 3.42 -30.17 11.53
C VAL A 247 2.17 -29.89 12.34
N GLN A 248 2.16 -30.33 13.62
CA GLN A 248 1.05 -30.06 14.54
C GLN A 248 1.27 -28.74 15.25
N GLY A 249 0.26 -27.83 15.18
CA GLY A 249 0.24 -26.59 15.92
C GLY A 249 -0.28 -26.77 17.37
N GLU A 250 -0.10 -25.74 18.18
CA GLU A 250 -0.58 -25.68 19.58
C GLU A 250 -2.11 -25.76 19.68
N ASP A 251 -2.84 -25.38 18.63
CA ASP A 251 -4.29 -25.44 18.50
C ASP A 251 -4.82 -26.86 18.16
N GLY A 252 -3.92 -27.85 18.08
CA GLY A 252 -4.24 -29.22 17.70
C GLY A 252 -4.52 -29.44 16.22
N CYS A 253 -4.43 -28.39 15.39
CA CYS A 253 -4.52 -28.49 13.94
C CYS A 253 -3.19 -28.94 13.35
N TRP A 254 -3.26 -29.56 12.18
CA TRP A 254 -2.09 -29.94 11.39
C TRP A 254 -1.92 -28.97 10.23
N THR A 255 -0.69 -28.66 9.90
CA THR A 255 -0.35 -27.86 8.71
C THR A 255 0.60 -28.64 7.82
N VAL A 256 0.40 -28.53 6.50
CA VAL A 256 1.22 -29.18 5.48
C VAL A 256 1.68 -28.11 4.51
N ASP A 257 2.97 -27.80 4.52
CA ASP A 257 3.57 -26.84 3.60
C ASP A 257 3.82 -27.51 2.24
N GLY A 258 3.64 -26.74 1.15
CA GLY A 258 3.83 -27.21 -0.20
C GLY A 258 2.72 -28.12 -0.73
N ALA A 259 1.57 -28.18 -0.06
CA ALA A 259 0.44 -29.02 -0.43
C ALA A 259 -0.84 -28.21 -0.66
N ARG A 260 -1.75 -28.76 -1.44
CA ARG A 260 -3.10 -28.25 -1.67
C ARG A 260 -4.15 -29.22 -1.14
N VAL A 261 -5.35 -28.73 -0.87
CA VAL A 261 -6.49 -29.54 -0.41
C VAL A 261 -6.77 -30.72 -1.36
N GLU A 262 -6.63 -30.51 -2.66
CA GLU A 262 -6.84 -31.50 -3.71
C GLU A 262 -5.82 -32.65 -3.65
N GLU A 263 -4.67 -32.46 -3.00
CA GLU A 263 -3.64 -33.48 -2.80
C GLU A 263 -3.85 -34.23 -1.46
N ILE A 264 -4.16 -33.47 -0.40
CA ILE A 264 -4.30 -34.04 0.96
C ILE A 264 -5.62 -34.77 1.16
N GLY A 265 -6.72 -34.22 0.62
CA GLY A 265 -8.07 -34.79 0.78
C GLY A 265 -8.18 -36.24 0.32
N PRO A 266 -7.75 -36.59 -0.90
CA PRO A 266 -7.76 -37.98 -1.38
C PRO A 266 -6.92 -38.93 -0.54
N ILE A 267 -5.78 -38.47 0.01
CA ILE A 267 -4.93 -39.32 0.88
C ILE A 267 -5.67 -39.66 2.17
N ALA A 268 -6.26 -38.66 2.82
CA ALA A 268 -7.02 -38.84 4.03
C ALA A 268 -8.24 -39.79 3.81
N ALA A 269 -8.94 -39.59 2.69
CA ALA A 269 -10.09 -40.40 2.31
C ALA A 269 -9.70 -41.87 2.02
N HIS A 270 -8.60 -42.11 1.30
CA HIS A 270 -8.09 -43.46 1.00
C HIS A 270 -7.72 -44.21 2.27
N GLU A 271 -7.12 -43.54 3.22
CA GLU A 271 -6.73 -44.12 4.52
C GLU A 271 -7.89 -44.19 5.50
N GLY A 272 -9.09 -43.73 5.12
CA GLY A 272 -10.28 -43.73 5.99
C GLY A 272 -10.12 -42.87 7.22
N ILE A 273 -9.35 -41.80 7.15
CA ILE A 273 -9.07 -40.86 8.25
C ILE A 273 -10.19 -39.82 8.32
N PRO A 274 -10.89 -39.67 9.47
CA PRO A 274 -11.92 -38.65 9.64
C PRO A 274 -11.31 -37.25 9.57
N VAL A 275 -11.77 -36.42 8.64
CA VAL A 275 -11.33 -35.02 8.49
C VAL A 275 -12.44 -34.09 9.00
N LEU A 276 -12.16 -33.33 10.05
CA LEU A 276 -13.06 -32.34 10.66
C LEU A 276 -12.97 -30.98 10.00
N GLU A 277 -11.79 -30.63 9.51
CA GLU A 277 -11.50 -29.40 8.81
C GLU A 277 -10.40 -29.66 7.77
N LEU A 278 -10.56 -29.15 6.57
CA LEU A 278 -9.54 -29.21 5.51
C LEU A 278 -9.67 -27.95 4.66
N THR A 279 -8.67 -27.06 4.73
CA THR A 279 -8.72 -25.78 4.03
C THR A 279 -7.35 -25.38 3.52
N ASN A 280 -7.31 -24.72 2.36
CA ASN A 280 -6.10 -24.03 1.92
C ASN A 280 -5.88 -22.80 2.83
N VAL A 281 -4.67 -22.65 3.35
CA VAL A 281 -4.28 -21.41 4.03
C VAL A 281 -4.03 -20.38 2.94
N GLU A 282 -4.86 -19.33 2.93
CA GLU A 282 -4.68 -18.25 1.98
C GLU A 282 -3.35 -17.55 2.22
N ALA A 283 -2.62 -17.41 1.13
CA ALA A 283 -1.38 -16.66 1.07
C ALA A 283 -1.68 -15.17 1.29
N THR A 284 -1.08 -14.55 2.29
CA THR A 284 -1.28 -13.12 2.57
C THR A 284 -0.14 -12.29 1.97
N LEU A 285 -0.46 -11.06 1.55
CA LEU A 285 0.55 -10.09 1.11
C LEU A 285 1.58 -9.82 2.21
N GLU A 286 1.14 -9.85 3.47
CA GLU A 286 2.01 -9.65 4.64
C GLU A 286 3.10 -10.71 4.73
N GLN A 287 2.73 -11.98 4.56
CA GLN A 287 3.69 -13.09 4.56
C GLN A 287 4.70 -12.96 3.42
N ALA A 288 4.22 -12.72 2.20
CA ALA A 288 5.07 -12.55 1.03
C ALA A 288 6.03 -11.35 1.17
N TYR A 289 5.56 -10.28 1.83
CA TYR A 289 6.38 -9.11 2.10
C TYR A 289 7.43 -9.38 3.19
N LEU A 290 7.07 -10.05 4.29
CA LEU A 290 7.99 -10.40 5.36
C LEU A 290 9.12 -11.29 4.84
N ASP A 291 8.81 -12.29 4.02
CA ASP A 291 9.81 -13.15 3.39
C ASP A 291 10.77 -12.36 2.48
N LEU A 292 10.25 -11.37 1.74
CA LEU A 292 11.06 -10.51 0.89
C LEU A 292 11.98 -9.58 1.69
N THR A 293 11.50 -9.06 2.82
CA THR A 293 12.18 -8.01 3.59
C THR A 293 12.93 -8.53 4.81
N ALA A 294 12.91 -9.82 5.09
CA ALA A 294 13.56 -10.44 6.26
C ALA A 294 15.06 -10.08 6.40
N GLY A 295 15.77 -9.81 5.26
CA GLY A 295 17.16 -9.36 5.23
C GLY A 295 17.35 -7.84 5.18
N GLU A 296 16.27 -7.06 5.08
CA GLU A 296 16.30 -5.62 4.74
C GLU A 296 15.79 -4.70 5.86
N ALA A 297 15.34 -5.24 6.99
CA ALA A 297 14.84 -4.43 8.11
C ALA A 297 15.98 -3.66 8.81
N GLU A 298 15.85 -2.34 8.90
CA GLU A 298 16.84 -1.46 9.54
C GLU A 298 16.75 -1.53 11.09
N TYR A 299 15.59 -1.94 11.60
CA TYR A 299 15.29 -2.12 13.03
C TYR A 299 14.61 -3.48 13.25
N SER A 300 15.41 -4.53 13.43
CA SER A 300 14.90 -5.72 14.10
C SER A 300 14.89 -5.40 15.60
N SER A 301 13.73 -5.22 16.20
CA SER A 301 13.60 -5.28 17.66
C SER A 301 14.00 -6.70 18.07
N ALA A 302 15.20 -6.85 18.65
CA ALA A 302 15.54 -8.07 19.35
C ALA A 302 14.46 -8.33 20.41
N PRO A 303 13.98 -9.58 20.57
CA PRO A 303 13.02 -9.90 21.62
C PRO A 303 13.65 -9.50 22.96
N ALA A 304 12.94 -8.67 23.73
CA ALA A 304 13.35 -8.31 25.07
C ALA A 304 13.46 -9.61 25.91
N THR A 305 14.66 -10.02 26.21
CA THR A 305 14.92 -11.09 27.18
C THR A 305 14.43 -10.58 28.53
N LEU A 306 13.26 -11.06 28.97
CA LEU A 306 12.80 -10.87 30.32
C LEU A 306 13.78 -11.59 31.25
N THR A 307 14.75 -10.85 31.76
CA THR A 307 15.56 -11.30 32.89
C THR A 307 14.63 -11.28 34.11
N GLN A 308 14.19 -12.44 34.54
CA GLN A 308 13.61 -12.60 35.86
C GLN A 308 14.76 -12.42 36.85
N GLU A 309 14.74 -11.29 37.57
CA GLU A 309 15.49 -11.20 38.83
C GLU A 309 14.72 -11.91 39.94
N VAL A 310 15.42 -12.83 40.58
CA VAL A 310 15.02 -13.58 41.77
C VAL A 310 15.08 -12.67 43.01
#